data_4dd24e8e7f1c3de56c0675bb367b067f
#
_entry.id   4dd24e8e7f1c3de56c0675bb367b067f
#
_cell.length_a   1.000
_cell.length_b   1.000
_cell.length_c   1.000
_cell.angle_alpha   90.00
_cell.angle_beta   90.00
_cell.angle_gamma   90.00
#
_symmetry.space_group_name_H-M   'P 1'
#
loop_
_entity.id
_entity.type
_entity.pdbx_description
1 polymer ?
#
loop_
_entity_poly.entity_id
_entity_poly.type
_entity_poly.pdbx_seq_one_letter_code
_entity_poly.pdbx_strand_id
1 'polypeptide(L)'
;MSPGVITVDLHGKTTYQARITVDALLRRAGSSTYWLRLIHSCHAGTALRDFLERTYARHPRVKRLILSPDGGTTELVLREYV
;
A
#
# COMPACT_ATOMS: atom_id res chain seq x y z
N MET A 1 14.67 6.24 11.12
CA MET A 1 13.64 6.50 10.09
C MET A 1 14.17 6.07 8.74
N SER A 2 13.38 5.32 7.99
CA SER A 2 13.79 4.91 6.64
C SER A 2 13.24 5.91 5.64
N PRO A 3 14.06 6.85 5.15
CA PRO A 3 13.58 7.76 4.12
C PRO A 3 13.22 6.93 2.89
N GLY A 4 12.06 7.07 2.40
CA GLY A 4 11.61 6.31 1.24
C GLY A 4 10.57 5.26 1.53
N VAL A 5 10.37 4.88 2.78
CA VAL A 5 9.31 3.94 3.17
C VAL A 5 8.31 4.64 4.06
N ILE A 6 7.06 4.65 3.63
CA ILE A 6 5.96 5.20 4.43
C ILE A 6 5.09 4.03 4.86
N THR A 7 4.88 3.89 6.16
CA THR A 7 4.03 2.83 6.71
C THR A 7 2.71 3.43 7.14
N VAL A 8 1.62 2.83 6.71
CA VAL A 8 0.27 3.30 7.00
C VAL A 8 -0.56 2.14 7.50
N ASP A 9 -1.23 2.35 8.62
CA ASP A 9 -2.13 1.35 9.19
C ASP A 9 -3.54 1.59 8.66
N LEU A 10 -4.02 0.66 7.85
CA LEU A 10 -5.38 0.71 7.30
C LEU A 10 -6.33 -0.20 8.07
N HIS A 11 -5.87 -0.78 9.16
CA HIS A 11 -6.67 -1.68 9.97
C HIS A 11 -7.98 -1.00 10.39
N GLY A 12 -9.09 -1.69 10.19
CA GLY A 12 -10.40 -1.15 10.55
C GLY A 12 -11.02 -0.18 9.57
N LYS A 13 -10.30 0.21 8.52
CA LYS A 13 -10.84 1.10 7.50
C LYS A 13 -11.68 0.32 6.49
N THR A 14 -12.70 1.01 5.95
CA THR A 14 -13.44 0.46 4.80
C THR A 14 -12.56 0.57 3.56
N THR A 15 -12.95 -0.14 2.50
CA THR A 15 -12.23 -0.04 1.23
C THR A 15 -12.26 1.39 0.69
N TYR A 16 -13.38 2.09 0.89
CA TYR A 16 -13.50 3.49 0.47
C TYR A 16 -12.51 4.38 1.22
N GLN A 17 -12.43 4.22 2.54
CA GLN A 17 -11.50 5.01 3.36
C GLN A 17 -10.05 4.68 3.02
N ALA A 18 -9.76 3.39 2.81
CA ALA A 18 -8.41 2.98 2.43
C ALA A 18 -8.01 3.59 1.09
N ARG A 19 -8.92 3.61 0.13
CA ARG A 19 -8.66 4.19 -1.17
C ARG A 19 -8.31 5.67 -1.06
N ILE A 20 -9.09 6.42 -0.29
CA ILE A 20 -8.83 7.85 -0.09
C ILE A 20 -7.44 8.06 0.50
N THR A 21 -7.10 7.28 1.52
CA THR A 21 -5.81 7.38 2.20
C THR A 21 -4.66 7.06 1.25
N VAL A 22 -4.74 5.95 0.55
CA VAL A 22 -3.65 5.51 -0.32
C VAL A 22 -3.50 6.44 -1.52
N ASP A 23 -4.61 6.87 -2.12
CA ASP A 23 -4.55 7.80 -3.25
C ASP A 23 -3.90 9.11 -2.85
N ALA A 24 -4.18 9.61 -1.65
CA ALA A 24 -3.56 10.84 -1.15
C ALA A 24 -2.06 10.65 -0.98
N LEU A 25 -1.63 9.49 -0.47
CA LEU A 25 -0.21 9.20 -0.32
C LEU A 25 0.49 9.11 -1.66
N LEU A 26 -0.15 8.48 -2.64
CA LEU A 26 0.43 8.37 -3.97
C LEU A 26 0.57 9.73 -4.63
N ARG A 27 -0.39 10.63 -4.44
CA ARG A 27 -0.30 11.98 -4.97
C ARG A 27 0.82 12.79 -4.33
N ARG A 28 1.07 12.55 -3.04
CA ARG A 28 2.11 13.26 -2.30
C ARG A 28 3.50 12.65 -2.47
N ALA A 29 3.57 11.41 -2.93
CA ALA A 29 4.83 10.70 -3.03
C ALA A 29 5.76 11.43 -3.97
N GLY A 30 6.86 11.91 -3.41
CA GLY A 30 7.89 12.56 -4.20
C GLY A 30 8.95 11.57 -4.66
N SER A 31 10.03 12.11 -5.21
CA SER A 31 11.10 11.27 -5.74
C SER A 31 11.84 10.49 -4.66
N SER A 32 11.67 10.87 -3.40
CA SER A 32 12.34 10.19 -2.29
C SER A 32 11.49 9.07 -1.67
N THR A 33 10.24 8.90 -2.11
CA THR A 33 9.38 7.85 -1.59
C THR A 33 9.43 6.66 -2.53
N TYR A 34 9.92 5.53 -2.02
CA TYR A 34 10.08 4.32 -2.82
C TYR A 34 9.01 3.28 -2.55
N TRP A 35 8.55 3.16 -1.30
CA TRP A 35 7.63 2.11 -0.88
C TRP A 35 6.54 2.66 0.01
N LEU A 36 5.32 2.14 -0.16
CA LEU A 36 4.22 2.34 0.78
C LEU A 36 3.92 0.99 1.40
N ARG A 37 4.03 0.90 2.71
CA ARG A 37 3.70 -0.32 3.45
C ARG A 37 2.33 -0.15 4.07
N LEU A 38 1.36 -0.93 3.60
CA LEU A 38 -0.04 -0.81 4.00
C LEU A 38 -0.40 -1.98 4.90
N ILE A 39 -0.65 -1.70 6.15
CA ILE A 39 -0.99 -2.73 7.15
C ILE A 39 -2.51 -2.84 7.20
N HIS A 40 -3.06 -4.00 6.87
CA HIS A 40 -4.51 -4.20 6.86
C HIS A 40 -4.97 -5.33 7.77
N SER A 41 -4.04 -6.06 8.40
CA SER A 41 -4.33 -7.15 9.32
C SER A 41 -4.90 -8.38 8.63
N CYS A 42 -4.43 -9.55 9.04
CA CYS A 42 -4.90 -10.81 8.49
C CYS A 42 -6.18 -11.31 9.17
N HIS A 43 -6.64 -10.63 10.23
CA HIS A 43 -7.78 -11.10 11.02
C HIS A 43 -9.12 -10.62 10.51
N ALA A 44 -9.14 -9.59 9.69
CA ALA A 44 -10.38 -8.96 9.23
C ALA A 44 -10.88 -9.54 7.90
N GLY A 45 -10.39 -10.70 7.51
CA GLY A 45 -10.71 -11.27 6.21
C GLY A 45 -9.82 -10.70 5.12
N THR A 46 -10.17 -10.98 3.87
CA THR A 46 -9.31 -10.62 2.72
C THR A 46 -9.86 -9.46 1.90
N ALA A 47 -11.00 -8.89 2.29
CA ALA A 47 -11.67 -7.88 1.46
C ALA A 47 -10.77 -6.67 1.18
N LEU A 48 -10.11 -6.16 2.22
CA LEU A 48 -9.26 -4.99 2.08
C LEU A 48 -8.00 -5.32 1.28
N ARG A 49 -7.39 -6.46 1.57
CA ARG A 49 -6.22 -6.94 0.83
C ARG A 49 -6.55 -7.10 -0.66
N ASP A 50 -7.66 -7.77 -0.96
CA ASP A 50 -8.07 -8.02 -2.34
C ASP A 50 -8.38 -6.72 -3.07
N PHE A 51 -9.00 -5.78 -2.38
CA PHE A 51 -9.28 -4.47 -2.95
C PHE A 51 -7.99 -3.74 -3.30
N LEU A 52 -7.04 -3.71 -2.39
CA LEU A 52 -5.76 -3.03 -2.62
C LEU A 52 -5.00 -3.67 -3.79
N GLU A 53 -4.99 -4.99 -3.85
CA GLU A 53 -4.32 -5.69 -4.93
C GLU A 53 -4.96 -5.34 -6.27
N ARG A 54 -6.28 -5.44 -6.39
CA ARG A 54 -6.96 -5.13 -7.65
C ARG A 54 -6.81 -3.69 -8.07
N THR A 55 -6.84 -2.78 -7.09
CA THR A 55 -6.84 -1.35 -7.38
C THR A 55 -5.46 -0.85 -7.76
N TYR A 56 -4.42 -1.33 -7.07
CA TYR A 56 -3.10 -0.73 -7.19
C TYR A 56 -2.07 -1.56 -7.94
N ALA A 57 -2.35 -2.83 -8.21
CA ALA A 57 -1.37 -3.66 -8.94
C ALA A 57 -1.04 -3.08 -10.32
N ARG A 58 -1.98 -2.38 -10.93
CA ARG A 58 -1.78 -1.78 -12.26
C ARG A 58 -1.79 -0.26 -12.24
N HIS A 59 -1.66 0.33 -11.05
CA HIS A 59 -1.66 1.78 -10.93
C HIS A 59 -0.40 2.35 -11.59
N PRO A 60 -0.52 3.48 -12.33
CA PRO A 60 0.63 4.03 -13.05
C PRO A 60 1.83 4.37 -12.18
N ARG A 61 1.60 4.71 -10.91
CA ARG A 61 2.68 5.04 -9.99
C ARG A 61 3.22 3.84 -9.24
N VAL A 62 2.61 2.67 -9.37
CA VAL A 62 3.03 1.46 -8.65
C VAL A 62 3.77 0.57 -9.62
N LYS A 63 5.04 0.31 -9.35
CA LYS A 63 5.85 -0.55 -10.18
C LYS A 63 5.54 -2.02 -9.94
N ARG A 64 5.33 -2.39 -8.69
CA ARG A 64 4.92 -3.74 -8.34
C ARG A 64 4.35 -3.75 -6.95
N LEU A 65 3.66 -4.82 -6.63
CA LEU A 65 2.96 -5.01 -5.38
C LEU A 65 3.47 -6.29 -4.72
N ILE A 66 3.77 -6.21 -3.42
CA ILE A 66 4.30 -7.33 -2.67
C ILE A 66 3.35 -7.62 -1.50
N LEU A 67 2.92 -8.88 -1.40
CA LEU A 67 2.09 -9.33 -0.28
C LEU A 67 3.00 -9.98 0.76
N SER A 68 2.79 -9.65 2.03
CA SER A 68 3.56 -10.29 3.09
C SER A 68 3.13 -11.76 3.24
N PRO A 69 4.04 -12.62 3.73
CA PRO A 69 3.72 -14.04 3.91
C PRO A 69 2.56 -14.28 4.87
N ASP A 70 2.36 -13.42 5.87
CA ASP A 70 1.27 -13.59 6.84
C ASP A 70 -0.06 -13.03 6.33
N GLY A 71 -0.06 -12.37 5.20
CA GLY A 71 -1.29 -11.81 4.62
C GLY A 71 -1.77 -10.53 5.29
N GLY A 72 -1.01 -9.96 6.21
CA GLY A 72 -1.43 -8.78 6.97
C GLY A 72 -0.95 -7.46 6.42
N THR A 73 -0.08 -7.47 5.42
CA THR A 73 0.53 -6.26 4.88
C THR A 73 0.66 -6.35 3.37
N THR A 74 0.39 -5.25 2.70
CA THR A 74 0.62 -5.10 1.26
C THR A 74 1.59 -3.96 1.05
N GLU A 75 2.62 -4.18 0.27
CA GLU A 75 3.60 -3.15 -0.03
C GLU A 75 3.50 -2.74 -1.48
N LEU A 76 3.42 -1.42 -1.71
CA LEU A 76 3.42 -0.85 -3.05
C LEU A 76 4.81 -0.29 -3.32
N VAL A 77 5.48 -0.86 -4.31
CA VAL A 77 6.81 -0.38 -4.72
C VAL A 77 6.59 0.69 -5.77
N LEU A 78 6.98 1.92 -5.45
CA LEU A 78 6.81 3.06 -6.34
C LEU A 78 8.04 3.30 -7.20
N ARG A 79 9.22 3.08 -6.63
CA ARG A 79 10.49 3.21 -7.32
C ARG A 79 11.38 2.08 -6.89
N GLU A 80 12.19 1.59 -7.80
CA GLU A 80 13.18 0.59 -7.44
C GLU A 80 14.52 1.26 -7.34
N TYR A 81 15.25 0.87 -6.31
CA TYR A 81 16.58 1.36 -6.07
C TYR A 81 17.52 0.56 -6.97
N VAL A 82 18.16 1.25 -7.84
CA VAL A 82 19.08 0.62 -8.79
C VAL A 82 20.49 0.99 -8.43
#